data_eca0a45eea85ae1672db117b2de23d12
#
_entry.id   eca0a45eea85ae1672db117b2de23d12
#
_cell.length_a   1.000
_cell.length_b   1.000
_cell.length_c   1.000
_cell.angle_alpha   90.00
_cell.angle_beta   90.00
_cell.angle_gamma   90.00
#
_symmetry.space_group_name_H-M   'P 1'
#
loop_
_entity.id
_entity.type
_entity.pdbx_description
1 polymer ?
#
loop_
_entity_poly.entity_id
_entity_poly.type
_entity_poly.pdbx_seq_one_letter_code
_entity_poly.pdbx_strand_id
1 'polypeptide(L)'
;MSPRGIRTGVWWRLNRPETLVVAGLGLLAVSGAAPAEIPRALQTVAEQAELRPLAFSELSVWGQDDAGAAFRAFLETCKPLAEGAAAQRLGVKPPEALVAICRKSLAEPITDSRAARAFFEAHFQPFEIRPRIGNGFLTAYFEPEIVASRERMAEFPVPVLRRPPDLVTFAQDEPRPPGIDQIYSAARLREGLFSAFPDRAAIRAGALAGQGLEIAWLRDEAELFIIQVQGSARLTFTDGTRARLTYAGRNGHPYTSIGRILAEQGEIPLPEMSLERLMGWLRADAARGRALMERNRSYIFFALEPMLDPARGPIGGAGVPLTTGRSLAVDRTLWPYGLPVWIEVSPLTPEGPRRPLDRLMIAQDTGSAILGPARGDFFMGSGAEAGQRAGLVRDSMRFVVFWPRGA
;
A
#
# COMPACT_ATOMS: atom_id res chain seq x y z
N MET A 1 73.90 21.30 4.28
CA MET A 1 75.05 21.43 3.37
C MET A 1 74.54 21.46 1.95
N SER A 2 74.55 22.66 1.34
CA SER A 2 74.49 22.98 -0.06
C SER A 2 75.92 22.78 -0.64
N PRO A 3 76.19 22.87 -1.96
CA PRO A 3 75.48 23.48 -3.04
C PRO A 3 75.76 22.95 -4.49
N ARG A 4 75.09 23.61 -5.51
CA ARG A 4 75.65 24.05 -6.88
C ARG A 4 75.81 23.01 -8.00
N GLY A 5 75.54 23.24 -9.24
CA GLY A 5 75.46 24.47 -10.08
C GLY A 5 75.07 24.14 -11.53
N ILE A 6 74.33 24.98 -12.16
CA ILE A 6 74.56 25.89 -13.29
C ILE A 6 75.43 25.37 -14.43
N ARG A 7 74.81 25.37 -15.69
CA ARG A 7 75.26 26.10 -16.95
C ARG A 7 74.50 25.52 -18.14
N THR A 8 73.70 26.28 -18.88
CA THR A 8 73.84 27.27 -19.98
C THR A 8 74.37 26.75 -21.32
N GLY A 9 73.64 27.05 -22.38
CA GLY A 9 74.06 27.07 -23.81
C GLY A 9 72.91 26.74 -24.74
N VAL A 10 72.18 27.60 -25.32
CA VAL A 10 72.29 28.65 -26.34
C VAL A 10 72.49 28.10 -27.79
N TRP A 11 71.44 28.39 -28.63
CA TRP A 11 71.40 28.63 -30.11
C TRP A 11 71.47 27.38 -31.01
N TRP A 12 70.50 27.20 -31.97
CA TRP A 12 70.35 27.82 -33.29
C TRP A 12 69.01 27.47 -33.96
N ARG A 13 68.46 28.44 -34.69
CA ARG A 13 67.27 28.39 -35.55
C ARG A 13 67.49 27.55 -36.78
N LEU A 14 66.45 26.93 -37.32
CA LEU A 14 66.15 26.84 -38.75
C LEU A 14 64.65 26.71 -38.99
N ASN A 15 64.10 27.64 -39.75
CA ASN A 15 62.76 27.67 -40.32
C ASN A 15 62.55 26.59 -41.39
N ARG A 16 61.37 25.88 -41.30
CA ARG A 16 60.66 25.41 -42.50
C ARG A 16 59.18 25.41 -42.23
N PRO A 17 58.28 25.72 -43.18
CA PRO A 17 56.87 25.79 -43.02
C PRO A 17 56.25 24.39 -43.20
N GLU A 18 55.59 23.86 -42.21
CA GLU A 18 54.76 22.64 -42.34
C GLU A 18 53.29 23.00 -42.31
N THR A 19 52.63 22.45 -43.27
CA THR A 19 51.25 22.56 -43.66
C THR A 19 50.33 22.25 -42.47
N LEU A 20 49.42 23.18 -42.11
CA LEU A 20 48.34 22.96 -41.17
C LEU A 20 47.31 21.97 -41.75
N VAL A 21 47.34 20.75 -41.27
CA VAL A 21 46.20 19.82 -41.39
C VAL A 21 45.20 20.15 -40.29
N VAL A 22 44.11 20.82 -40.64
CA VAL A 22 42.97 21.05 -39.76
C VAL A 22 42.24 19.70 -39.58
N ALA A 23 42.54 18.99 -38.48
CA ALA A 23 41.73 17.86 -38.03
C ALA A 23 40.43 18.42 -37.46
N GLY A 24 39.36 18.25 -38.23
CA GLY A 24 38.01 18.57 -37.76
C GLY A 24 37.65 17.69 -36.55
N LEU A 25 37.68 18.26 -35.33
CA LEU A 25 37.02 17.67 -34.19
C LEU A 25 35.50 17.73 -34.44
N GLY A 26 34.93 16.59 -34.84
CA GLY A 26 33.50 16.39 -34.82
C GLY A 26 33.03 16.45 -33.37
N LEU A 27 32.38 17.55 -32.97
CA LEU A 27 31.57 17.59 -31.77
C LEU A 27 30.46 16.58 -31.96
N LEU A 28 30.59 15.41 -31.33
CA LEU A 28 29.46 14.54 -31.01
C LEU A 28 28.57 15.35 -30.07
N ALA A 29 27.52 15.94 -30.61
CA ALA A 29 26.43 16.49 -29.82
C ALA A 29 25.79 15.32 -29.04
N VAL A 30 26.17 15.17 -27.78
CA VAL A 30 25.40 14.37 -26.82
C VAL A 30 24.08 15.10 -26.71
N SER A 31 23.06 14.58 -27.41
CA SER A 31 21.67 15.02 -27.26
C SER A 31 21.27 14.71 -25.83
N GLY A 32 21.53 15.64 -24.94
CA GLY A 32 20.96 15.62 -23.59
C GLY A 32 19.44 15.74 -23.73
N ALA A 33 18.72 14.65 -23.54
CA ALA A 33 17.29 14.74 -23.37
C ALA A 33 17.02 15.77 -22.27
N ALA A 34 16.20 16.77 -22.57
CA ALA A 34 15.74 17.73 -21.56
C ALA A 34 15.20 16.95 -20.36
N PRO A 35 15.47 17.39 -19.12
CA PRO A 35 14.90 16.72 -17.95
C PRO A 35 13.40 16.64 -18.13
N ALA A 36 12.85 15.44 -18.03
CA ALA A 36 11.40 15.22 -18.16
C ALA A 36 10.70 16.11 -17.13
N GLU A 37 9.85 17.00 -17.60
CA GLU A 37 9.10 17.92 -16.76
C GLU A 37 8.20 17.10 -15.81
N ILE A 38 8.25 17.43 -14.51
CA ILE A 38 7.42 16.74 -13.52
C ILE A 38 5.97 17.07 -13.80
N PRO A 39 5.10 16.07 -14.06
CA PRO A 39 3.69 16.29 -14.31
C PRO A 39 3.04 17.10 -13.18
N ARG A 40 2.18 18.05 -13.54
CA ARG A 40 1.52 18.95 -12.57
C ARG A 40 0.78 18.19 -11.46
N ALA A 41 0.18 17.06 -11.80
CA ALA A 41 -0.51 16.19 -10.87
C ALA A 41 0.42 15.50 -9.83
N LEU A 42 1.75 15.50 -10.04
CA LEU A 42 2.73 14.96 -9.11
C LEU A 42 3.36 16.03 -8.20
N GLN A 43 2.92 17.29 -8.25
CA GLN A 43 3.52 18.36 -7.44
C GLN A 43 3.42 18.10 -5.94
N THR A 44 2.26 17.65 -5.44
CA THR A 44 2.09 17.29 -4.02
C THR A 44 3.04 16.17 -3.58
N VAL A 45 3.33 15.22 -4.49
CA VAL A 45 4.33 14.17 -4.22
C VAL A 45 5.74 14.76 -4.24
N ALA A 46 6.03 15.70 -5.17
CA ALA A 46 7.33 16.36 -5.29
C ALA A 46 7.71 17.21 -4.06
N GLU A 47 6.74 17.66 -3.28
CA GLU A 47 6.97 18.31 -1.98
C GLU A 47 7.56 17.34 -0.95
N GLN A 48 7.20 16.06 -1.03
CA GLN A 48 7.56 15.02 -0.07
C GLN A 48 8.67 14.08 -0.56
N ALA A 49 8.93 14.04 -1.88
CA ALA A 49 9.88 13.12 -2.51
C ALA A 49 10.60 13.76 -3.71
N GLU A 50 11.79 13.26 -4.02
CA GLU A 50 12.42 13.43 -5.33
C GLU A 50 11.78 12.44 -6.31
N LEU A 51 11.40 12.92 -7.50
CA LEU A 51 10.88 12.11 -8.60
C LEU A 51 11.94 12.00 -9.69
N ARG A 52 12.50 10.82 -9.86
CA ARG A 52 13.51 10.55 -10.90
C ARG A 52 12.88 9.76 -12.06
N PRO A 53 12.77 10.34 -13.26
CA PRO A 53 12.31 9.58 -14.41
C PRO A 53 13.32 8.47 -14.76
N LEU A 54 12.80 7.31 -15.18
CA LEU A 54 13.57 6.13 -15.51
C LEU A 54 13.23 5.63 -16.92
N ALA A 55 14.19 4.95 -17.55
CA ALA A 55 13.88 4.02 -18.62
C ALA A 55 13.45 2.65 -18.03
N PHE A 56 12.61 1.88 -18.74
CA PHE A 56 12.23 0.54 -18.30
C PHE A 56 13.44 -0.42 -18.18
N SER A 57 14.50 -0.17 -18.93
CA SER A 57 15.76 -0.92 -18.84
C SER A 57 16.53 -0.72 -17.52
N GLU A 58 16.19 0.31 -16.73
CA GLU A 58 16.77 0.57 -15.41
C GLU A 58 16.05 -0.16 -14.28
N LEU A 59 14.94 -0.86 -14.59
CA LEU A 59 14.19 -1.68 -13.63
C LEU A 59 14.82 -3.06 -13.54
N SER A 60 15.15 -3.49 -12.31
CA SER A 60 15.71 -4.81 -12.06
C SER A 60 14.75 -5.89 -12.57
N VAL A 61 15.28 -6.87 -13.30
CA VAL A 61 14.55 -8.04 -13.81
C VAL A 61 13.17 -7.77 -14.44
N TRP A 62 12.91 -6.55 -14.92
CA TRP A 62 11.64 -6.16 -15.55
C TRP A 62 11.18 -7.15 -16.63
N GLY A 63 12.14 -7.63 -17.43
CA GLY A 63 11.88 -8.64 -18.46
C GLY A 63 11.42 -10.00 -17.95
N GLN A 64 11.57 -10.32 -16.67
CA GLN A 64 11.29 -11.63 -16.06
C GLN A 64 9.97 -11.66 -15.28
N ASP A 65 9.38 -10.49 -14.96
CA ASP A 65 8.10 -10.45 -14.27
C ASP A 65 6.94 -10.95 -15.17
N ASP A 66 5.95 -11.59 -14.55
CA ASP A 66 4.68 -11.93 -15.22
C ASP A 66 3.80 -10.67 -15.35
N ALA A 67 4.12 -9.84 -16.35
CA ALA A 67 3.36 -8.64 -16.66
C ALA A 67 1.89 -8.94 -17.04
N GLY A 68 1.61 -10.14 -17.52
CA GLY A 68 0.25 -10.59 -17.81
C GLY A 68 -0.61 -10.71 -16.54
N ALA A 69 -0.04 -11.22 -15.44
CA ALA A 69 -0.73 -11.24 -14.15
C ALA A 69 -1.01 -9.83 -13.63
N ALA A 70 -0.04 -8.92 -13.76
CA ALA A 70 -0.23 -7.51 -13.40
C ALA A 70 -1.29 -6.83 -14.28
N PHE A 71 -1.31 -7.15 -15.58
CA PHE A 71 -2.29 -6.60 -16.52
C PHE A 71 -3.71 -7.07 -16.19
N ARG A 72 -3.91 -8.34 -15.80
CA ARG A 72 -5.21 -8.81 -15.33
C ARG A 72 -5.69 -8.05 -14.09
N ALA A 73 -4.81 -7.82 -13.12
CA ALA A 73 -5.12 -7.00 -11.94
C ALA A 73 -5.43 -5.54 -12.32
N PHE A 74 -4.70 -4.98 -13.29
CA PHE A 74 -4.96 -3.65 -13.85
C PHE A 74 -6.35 -3.54 -14.47
N LEU A 75 -6.75 -4.53 -15.28
CA LEU A 75 -8.07 -4.58 -15.90
C LEU A 75 -9.22 -4.58 -14.88
N GLU A 76 -9.05 -5.28 -13.74
CA GLU A 76 -10.07 -5.24 -12.67
C GLU A 76 -10.31 -3.83 -12.15
N THR A 77 -9.25 -3.01 -12.01
CA THR A 77 -9.38 -1.61 -11.60
C THR A 77 -9.87 -0.72 -12.75
N CYS A 78 -9.50 -1.03 -13.99
CA CYS A 78 -9.93 -0.28 -15.15
C CYS A 78 -11.45 -0.32 -15.39
N LYS A 79 -12.13 -1.40 -15.02
CA LYS A 79 -13.60 -1.51 -15.18
C LYS A 79 -14.33 -0.36 -14.49
N PRO A 80 -14.27 -0.19 -13.16
CA PRO A 80 -14.95 0.91 -12.48
C PRO A 80 -14.38 2.28 -12.86
N LEU A 81 -13.07 2.41 -13.15
CA LEU A 81 -12.50 3.68 -13.57
C LEU A 81 -13.05 4.17 -14.91
N ALA A 82 -13.22 3.28 -15.89
CA ALA A 82 -13.78 3.61 -17.20
C ALA A 82 -15.26 4.05 -17.12
N GLU A 83 -16.00 3.49 -16.16
CA GLU A 83 -17.41 3.78 -15.88
C GLU A 83 -17.60 5.03 -15.00
N GLY A 84 -16.53 5.55 -14.41
CA GLY A 84 -16.60 6.66 -13.47
C GLY A 84 -17.20 6.28 -12.11
N ALA A 85 -17.15 4.99 -11.75
CA ALA A 85 -17.64 4.50 -10.47
C ALA A 85 -16.79 5.04 -9.31
N ALA A 86 -17.43 5.33 -8.19
CA ALA A 86 -16.75 5.80 -7.00
C ALA A 86 -15.97 4.63 -6.33
N ALA A 87 -14.75 4.93 -5.88
CA ALA A 87 -13.99 3.99 -5.07
C ALA A 87 -14.68 3.75 -3.71
N GLN A 88 -14.49 2.57 -3.12
CA GLN A 88 -15.01 2.25 -1.78
C GLN A 88 -14.41 3.17 -0.71
N ARG A 89 -13.13 3.55 -0.88
CA ARG A 89 -12.44 4.54 -0.05
C ARG A 89 -11.96 5.67 -0.96
N LEU A 90 -12.58 6.83 -0.86
CA LEU A 90 -12.22 7.98 -1.68
C LEU A 90 -10.73 8.32 -1.54
N GLY A 91 -10.09 8.59 -2.66
CA GLY A 91 -8.69 8.98 -2.78
C GLY A 91 -8.50 10.06 -3.82
N VAL A 92 -7.25 10.33 -4.18
CA VAL A 92 -6.90 11.26 -5.26
C VAL A 92 -7.58 10.83 -6.55
N LYS A 93 -8.15 11.79 -7.27
CA LYS A 93 -8.80 11.54 -8.55
C LYS A 93 -7.77 11.02 -9.57
N PRO A 94 -8.08 9.94 -10.30
CA PRO A 94 -7.20 9.46 -11.36
C PRO A 94 -7.10 10.50 -12.48
N PRO A 95 -5.90 10.70 -13.07
CA PRO A 95 -5.73 11.58 -14.22
C PRO A 95 -6.50 11.03 -15.42
N GLU A 96 -7.02 11.92 -16.27
CA GLU A 96 -7.81 11.55 -17.44
C GLU A 96 -7.06 10.61 -18.40
N ALA A 97 -5.73 10.76 -18.50
CA ALA A 97 -4.89 9.86 -19.28
C ALA A 97 -4.94 8.42 -18.74
N LEU A 98 -4.99 8.20 -17.42
CA LEU A 98 -5.15 6.85 -16.85
C LEU A 98 -6.51 6.26 -17.21
N VAL A 99 -7.56 7.05 -17.12
CA VAL A 99 -8.93 6.63 -17.51
C VAL A 99 -8.99 6.28 -19.00
N ALA A 100 -8.35 7.07 -19.87
CA ALA A 100 -8.26 6.79 -21.30
C ALA A 100 -7.49 5.49 -21.58
N ILE A 101 -6.35 5.26 -20.89
CA ILE A 101 -5.59 3.99 -20.97
C ILE A 101 -6.46 2.82 -20.52
N CYS A 102 -7.24 2.99 -19.45
CA CYS A 102 -8.17 1.97 -18.97
C CYS A 102 -9.23 1.61 -20.02
N ARG A 103 -9.87 2.61 -20.66
CA ARG A 103 -10.85 2.35 -21.73
C ARG A 103 -10.23 1.59 -22.90
N LYS A 104 -9.01 1.97 -23.29
CA LYS A 104 -8.27 1.27 -24.36
C LYS A 104 -7.95 -0.17 -23.96
N SER A 105 -7.45 -0.42 -22.76
CA SER A 105 -7.08 -1.76 -22.29
C SER A 105 -8.28 -2.72 -22.20
N LEU A 106 -9.48 -2.21 -21.93
CA LEU A 106 -10.71 -3.00 -21.91
C LEU A 106 -11.22 -3.35 -23.31
N ALA A 107 -10.89 -2.55 -24.32
CA ALA A 107 -11.27 -2.78 -25.72
C ALA A 107 -10.30 -3.70 -26.47
N GLU A 108 -9.06 -3.79 -26.05
CA GLU A 108 -7.99 -4.55 -26.70
C GLU A 108 -7.55 -5.73 -25.81
N PRO A 109 -7.99 -6.96 -26.06
CA PRO A 109 -7.60 -8.10 -25.25
C PRO A 109 -6.10 -8.39 -25.39
N ILE A 110 -5.39 -8.36 -24.28
CA ILE A 110 -3.98 -8.75 -24.16
C ILE A 110 -3.93 -10.08 -23.43
N THR A 111 -3.38 -11.11 -24.07
CA THR A 111 -3.46 -12.49 -23.59
C THR A 111 -2.13 -13.02 -23.03
N ASP A 112 -1.01 -12.43 -23.42
CA ASP A 112 0.31 -12.90 -23.01
C ASP A 112 1.14 -11.83 -22.28
N SER A 113 2.12 -12.29 -21.51
CA SER A 113 2.96 -11.44 -20.67
C SER A 113 3.87 -10.49 -21.47
N ARG A 114 4.26 -10.84 -22.69
CA ARG A 114 5.10 -10.00 -23.56
C ARG A 114 4.29 -8.81 -24.08
N ALA A 115 3.07 -9.07 -24.57
CA ALA A 115 2.16 -8.03 -25.03
C ALA A 115 1.75 -7.09 -23.86
N ALA A 116 1.50 -7.64 -22.67
CA ALA A 116 1.22 -6.87 -21.47
C ALA A 116 2.39 -5.95 -21.09
N ARG A 117 3.62 -6.43 -21.16
CA ARG A 117 4.82 -5.64 -20.93
C ARG A 117 4.92 -4.49 -21.93
N ALA A 118 4.79 -4.79 -23.23
CA ALA A 118 4.81 -3.78 -24.28
C ALA A 118 3.72 -2.72 -24.10
N PHE A 119 2.54 -3.12 -23.59
CA PHE A 119 1.47 -2.19 -23.24
C PHE A 119 1.91 -1.21 -22.15
N PHE A 120 2.48 -1.69 -21.02
CA PHE A 120 2.93 -0.81 -19.96
C PHE A 120 4.05 0.12 -20.44
N GLU A 121 5.01 -0.37 -21.22
CA GLU A 121 6.10 0.43 -21.80
C GLU A 121 5.59 1.54 -22.74
N ALA A 122 4.57 1.25 -23.53
CA ALA A 122 3.99 2.20 -24.47
C ALA A 122 3.19 3.31 -23.78
N HIS A 123 2.46 2.98 -22.71
CA HIS A 123 1.48 3.88 -22.10
C HIS A 123 1.94 4.59 -20.84
N PHE A 124 3.04 4.15 -20.21
CA PHE A 124 3.49 4.71 -18.95
C PHE A 124 4.95 5.17 -19.01
N GLN A 125 5.29 6.11 -18.12
CA GLN A 125 6.62 6.56 -17.82
C GLN A 125 6.97 6.17 -16.38
N PRO A 126 8.03 5.38 -16.14
CA PRO A 126 8.45 5.08 -14.77
C PRO A 126 9.08 6.29 -14.09
N PHE A 127 8.71 6.52 -12.82
CA PHE A 127 9.34 7.49 -11.92
C PHE A 127 9.72 6.79 -10.61
N GLU A 128 10.99 6.82 -10.29
CA GLU A 128 11.47 6.42 -8.97
C GLU A 128 11.12 7.50 -7.96
N ILE A 129 10.49 7.08 -6.87
CA ILE A 129 10.03 7.95 -5.80
C ILE A 129 10.98 7.81 -4.62
N ARG A 130 11.76 8.84 -4.35
CA ARG A 130 12.71 8.89 -3.24
C ARG A 130 12.19 9.84 -2.16
N PRO A 131 11.66 9.33 -1.04
CA PRO A 131 11.20 10.20 0.04
C PRO A 131 12.32 11.14 0.50
N ARG A 132 11.97 12.40 0.81
CA ARG A 132 12.94 13.36 1.39
C ARG A 132 13.34 12.99 2.81
N ILE A 133 12.49 12.22 3.50
CA ILE A 133 12.74 11.72 4.86
C ILE A 133 12.54 10.20 4.85
N GLY A 134 13.56 9.47 5.30
CA GLY A 134 13.54 8.02 5.34
C GLY A 134 13.73 7.37 3.96
N ASN A 135 13.26 6.14 3.85
CA ASN A 135 13.32 5.31 2.64
C ASN A 135 11.93 4.85 2.23
N GLY A 136 11.79 4.37 1.00
CA GLY A 136 10.63 3.59 0.62
C GLY A 136 10.45 2.38 1.55
N PHE A 137 9.23 2.06 1.94
CA PHE A 137 8.96 1.04 2.95
C PHE A 137 7.79 0.14 2.56
N LEU A 138 8.05 -1.16 2.57
CA LEU A 138 7.07 -2.20 2.29
C LEU A 138 6.74 -3.00 3.54
N THR A 139 5.45 -3.21 3.74
CA THR A 139 4.91 -4.28 4.58
C THR A 139 3.99 -5.16 3.74
N ALA A 140 3.42 -6.20 4.34
CA ALA A 140 2.43 -7.01 3.68
C ALA A 140 1.26 -7.30 4.61
N TYR A 141 0.10 -7.59 4.00
CA TYR A 141 -1.12 -7.96 4.66
C TYR A 141 -1.78 -9.16 3.98
N PHE A 142 -2.77 -9.74 4.64
CA PHE A 142 -3.45 -10.93 4.16
C PHE A 142 -4.91 -10.91 4.60
N GLU A 143 -5.73 -11.80 4.06
CA GLU A 143 -7.09 -12.02 4.52
C GLU A 143 -7.12 -13.21 5.48
N PRO A 144 -7.36 -13.03 6.79
CA PRO A 144 -7.47 -14.12 7.76
C PRO A 144 -8.62 -15.08 7.43
N GLU A 145 -8.45 -16.36 7.77
CA GLU A 145 -9.51 -17.38 7.77
C GLU A 145 -9.80 -17.77 9.21
N ILE A 146 -11.03 -17.54 9.66
CA ILE A 146 -11.44 -17.65 11.06
C ILE A 146 -12.71 -18.51 11.17
N VAL A 147 -12.75 -19.36 12.21
CA VAL A 147 -13.98 -20.06 12.59
C VAL A 147 -14.85 -19.10 13.43
N ALA A 148 -16.13 -19.01 13.09
CA ALA A 148 -17.06 -18.09 13.74
C ALA A 148 -18.41 -18.78 14.06
N SER A 149 -19.18 -18.18 14.92
CA SER A 149 -20.59 -18.55 15.15
C SER A 149 -21.53 -17.46 14.65
N ARG A 150 -22.74 -17.84 14.22
CA ARG A 150 -23.81 -16.88 13.91
C ARG A 150 -24.49 -16.36 15.19
N GLU A 151 -24.41 -17.10 16.27
CA GLU A 151 -25.00 -16.78 17.53
C GLU A 151 -23.96 -16.71 18.64
N ARG A 152 -24.27 -15.97 19.70
CA ARG A 152 -23.41 -15.91 20.87
C ARG A 152 -23.42 -17.26 21.60
N MET A 153 -22.22 -17.81 21.78
CA MET A 153 -21.98 -19.07 22.50
C MET A 153 -20.85 -18.88 23.50
N ALA A 154 -20.72 -19.78 24.47
CA ALA A 154 -19.63 -19.75 25.45
C ALA A 154 -18.24 -19.77 24.77
N GLU A 155 -18.09 -20.54 23.66
CA GLU A 155 -16.86 -20.63 22.87
C GLU A 155 -16.68 -19.41 21.97
N PHE A 156 -17.73 -18.69 21.59
CA PHE A 156 -17.73 -17.55 20.69
C PHE A 156 -18.40 -16.33 21.36
N PRO A 157 -17.76 -15.70 22.35
CA PRO A 157 -18.35 -14.60 23.11
C PRO A 157 -18.17 -13.21 22.49
N VAL A 158 -17.26 -13.04 21.49
CA VAL A 158 -16.81 -11.75 20.99
C VAL A 158 -17.58 -11.34 19.73
N PRO A 159 -18.37 -10.25 19.75
CA PRO A 159 -19.17 -9.83 18.60
C PRO A 159 -18.33 -9.13 17.54
N VAL A 160 -18.61 -9.45 16.27
CA VAL A 160 -18.25 -8.64 15.12
C VAL A 160 -19.41 -7.70 14.81
N LEU A 161 -19.15 -6.40 14.74
CA LEU A 161 -20.20 -5.40 14.58
C LEU A 161 -20.30 -4.89 13.14
N ARG A 162 -21.54 -4.74 12.65
CA ARG A 162 -21.82 -3.98 11.43
C ARG A 162 -21.66 -2.49 11.66
N ARG A 163 -21.56 -1.73 10.56
CA ARG A 163 -21.50 -0.27 10.60
C ARG A 163 -22.76 0.29 11.29
N PRO A 164 -22.61 1.11 12.36
CA PRO A 164 -23.71 1.82 12.98
C PRO A 164 -24.34 2.84 12.03
N PRO A 165 -25.67 3.03 12.06
CA PRO A 165 -26.37 3.97 11.17
C PRO A 165 -26.05 5.43 11.48
N ASP A 166 -25.64 5.75 12.71
CA ASP A 166 -25.27 7.08 13.17
C ASP A 166 -23.78 7.43 12.94
N LEU A 167 -23.04 6.56 12.23
CA LEU A 167 -21.64 6.80 11.86
C LEU A 167 -21.54 7.55 10.53
N VAL A 168 -21.07 8.79 10.57
CA VAL A 168 -20.77 9.62 9.38
C VAL A 168 -19.28 9.62 9.13
N THR A 169 -18.87 9.26 7.90
CA THR A 169 -17.47 9.28 7.44
C THR A 169 -17.24 10.56 6.64
N PHE A 170 -16.15 11.26 6.89
CA PHE A 170 -15.77 12.47 6.19
C PHE A 170 -14.81 12.16 5.03
N ALA A 171 -14.91 12.92 3.94
CA ALA A 171 -13.85 12.98 2.95
C ALA A 171 -12.58 13.60 3.56
N GLN A 172 -11.42 13.32 2.95
CA GLN A 172 -10.14 13.75 3.55
C GLN A 172 -10.03 15.26 3.69
N ASP A 173 -10.40 15.99 2.64
CA ASP A 173 -10.29 17.46 2.57
C ASP A 173 -11.58 18.16 3.03
N GLU A 174 -12.55 17.41 3.52
CA GLU A 174 -13.81 17.95 4.03
C GLU A 174 -13.57 18.59 5.40
N PRO A 175 -13.95 19.87 5.60
CA PRO A 175 -13.90 20.49 6.90
C PRO A 175 -14.74 19.72 7.91
N ARG A 176 -14.22 19.53 9.12
CA ARG A 176 -14.99 18.85 10.17
C ARG A 176 -16.06 19.75 10.74
N PRO A 177 -17.22 19.20 11.11
CA PRO A 177 -18.27 19.94 11.80
C PRO A 177 -17.77 20.56 13.11
N PRO A 178 -18.41 21.63 13.61
CA PRO A 178 -18.07 22.21 14.90
C PRO A 178 -18.01 21.16 16.02
N GLY A 179 -16.98 21.22 16.85
CA GLY A 179 -16.73 20.28 17.95
C GLY A 179 -16.05 18.97 17.56
N ILE A 180 -15.77 18.74 16.28
CA ILE A 180 -15.01 17.57 15.80
C ILE A 180 -13.61 18.00 15.36
N ASP A 181 -12.58 17.43 15.98
CA ASP A 181 -11.19 17.66 15.61
C ASP A 181 -10.86 17.08 14.21
N GLN A 182 -9.97 17.77 13.49
CA GLN A 182 -9.52 17.38 12.14
C GLN A 182 -8.86 16.00 12.08
N ILE A 183 -8.34 15.50 13.20
CA ILE A 183 -7.75 14.16 13.27
C ILE A 183 -8.77 13.02 13.07
N TYR A 184 -10.06 13.28 13.32
CA TYR A 184 -11.11 12.28 13.15
C TYR A 184 -11.55 12.19 11.70
N SER A 185 -11.56 10.97 11.16
CA SER A 185 -12.05 10.69 9.81
C SER A 185 -13.54 10.31 9.77
N ALA A 186 -14.17 10.20 10.94
CA ALA A 186 -15.60 9.94 11.10
C ALA A 186 -16.07 10.45 12.46
N ALA A 187 -17.37 10.68 12.58
CA ALA A 187 -18.02 11.11 13.81
C ALA A 187 -19.41 10.46 13.95
N ARG A 188 -20.00 10.56 15.13
CA ARG A 188 -21.37 10.17 15.40
C ARG A 188 -22.30 11.36 15.12
N LEU A 189 -23.38 11.11 14.41
CA LEU A 189 -24.46 12.08 14.21
C LEU A 189 -25.73 11.58 14.90
N ARG A 190 -26.18 12.28 15.94
CA ARG A 190 -27.46 12.01 16.63
C ARG A 190 -28.22 13.32 16.82
N GLU A 191 -29.50 13.32 16.51
CA GLU A 191 -30.39 14.47 16.70
C GLU A 191 -29.84 15.78 16.10
N GLY A 192 -29.13 15.66 14.97
CA GLY A 192 -28.51 16.79 14.28
C GLY A 192 -27.17 17.26 14.89
N LEU A 193 -26.68 16.62 15.96
CA LEU A 193 -25.43 17.00 16.63
C LEU A 193 -24.31 16.01 16.32
N PHE A 194 -23.14 16.53 15.98
CA PHE A 194 -21.94 15.73 15.82
C PHE A 194 -21.18 15.58 17.14
N SER A 195 -20.68 14.39 17.37
CA SER A 195 -19.77 14.08 18.49
C SER A 195 -18.71 13.07 18.04
N ALA A 196 -17.58 12.99 18.74
CA ALA A 196 -16.59 11.96 18.51
C ALA A 196 -17.24 10.58 18.67
N PHE A 197 -16.99 9.67 17.72
CA PHE A 197 -17.49 8.29 17.84
C PHE A 197 -16.79 7.59 19.01
N PRO A 198 -17.44 6.65 19.73
CA PRO A 198 -16.79 5.86 20.78
C PRO A 198 -15.51 5.20 20.26
N ASP A 199 -14.47 5.22 21.07
CA ASP A 199 -13.24 4.51 20.78
C ASP A 199 -13.35 3.00 21.09
N ARG A 200 -12.27 2.25 20.79
CA ARG A 200 -12.23 0.81 21.01
C ARG A 200 -12.59 0.41 22.45
N ALA A 201 -12.04 1.11 23.44
CA ALA A 201 -12.30 0.80 24.86
C ALA A 201 -13.77 1.01 25.22
N ALA A 202 -14.37 2.13 24.79
CA ALA A 202 -15.77 2.42 25.01
C ALA A 202 -16.71 1.43 24.28
N ILE A 203 -16.37 1.06 23.02
CA ILE A 203 -17.16 0.05 22.26
C ILE A 203 -17.11 -1.29 22.97
N ARG A 204 -15.94 -1.74 23.41
CA ARG A 204 -15.79 -2.97 24.18
C ARG A 204 -16.56 -2.93 25.52
N ALA A 205 -16.57 -1.77 26.18
CA ALA A 205 -17.32 -1.55 27.42
C ALA A 205 -18.83 -1.48 27.19
N GLY A 206 -19.33 -1.62 25.95
CA GLY A 206 -20.76 -1.69 25.66
C GLY A 206 -21.41 -0.40 25.14
N ALA A 207 -20.63 0.62 24.70
CA ALA A 207 -21.19 1.85 24.14
C ALA A 207 -22.12 1.66 22.92
N LEU A 208 -22.08 0.48 22.29
CA LEU A 208 -22.93 0.07 21.16
C LEU A 208 -23.85 -1.12 21.51
N ALA A 209 -23.87 -1.59 22.75
CA ALA A 209 -24.71 -2.72 23.16
C ALA A 209 -26.20 -2.46 22.96
N GLY A 210 -26.95 -3.50 22.64
CA GLY A 210 -28.39 -3.42 22.46
C GLY A 210 -28.90 -2.75 21.19
N GLN A 211 -27.99 -2.41 20.26
CA GLN A 211 -28.34 -1.79 18.98
C GLN A 211 -28.54 -2.83 17.85
N GLY A 212 -28.37 -4.11 18.10
CA GLY A 212 -28.56 -5.19 17.12
C GLY A 212 -27.50 -5.12 15.98
N LEU A 213 -26.27 -4.74 16.32
CA LEU A 213 -25.19 -4.56 15.35
C LEU A 213 -24.37 -5.82 15.12
N GLU A 214 -24.55 -6.85 15.90
CA GLU A 214 -23.80 -8.10 15.86
C GLU A 214 -24.13 -8.88 14.59
N ILE A 215 -23.09 -9.28 13.82
CA ILE A 215 -23.24 -10.03 12.54
C ILE A 215 -22.54 -11.38 12.55
N ALA A 216 -21.64 -11.60 13.49
CA ALA A 216 -20.94 -12.86 13.75
C ALA A 216 -20.31 -12.80 15.15
N TRP A 217 -19.86 -13.97 15.64
CA TRP A 217 -19.24 -14.09 16.94
C TRP A 217 -17.94 -14.89 16.82
N LEU A 218 -16.88 -14.40 17.47
CA LEU A 218 -15.52 -14.96 17.43
C LEU A 218 -15.12 -15.52 18.80
N ARG A 219 -14.05 -16.33 18.80
CA ARG A 219 -13.51 -16.95 20.01
C ARG A 219 -12.89 -15.95 20.98
N ASP A 220 -12.08 -15.02 20.46
CA ASP A 220 -11.37 -14.08 21.31
C ASP A 220 -11.20 -12.69 20.69
N GLU A 221 -10.87 -11.72 21.54
CA GLU A 221 -10.69 -10.32 21.15
C GLU A 221 -9.43 -10.10 20.27
N ALA A 222 -8.43 -10.97 20.36
CA ALA A 222 -7.23 -10.86 19.53
C ALA A 222 -7.53 -11.24 18.08
N GLU A 223 -8.41 -12.24 17.84
CA GLU A 223 -8.91 -12.55 16.50
C GLU A 223 -9.63 -11.34 15.90
N LEU A 224 -10.56 -10.74 16.65
CA LEU A 224 -11.28 -9.54 16.21
C LEU A 224 -10.31 -8.39 15.90
N PHE A 225 -9.32 -8.18 16.76
CA PHE A 225 -8.33 -7.13 16.58
C PHE A 225 -7.53 -7.31 15.28
N ILE A 226 -7.06 -8.53 15.01
CA ILE A 226 -6.31 -8.82 13.78
C ILE A 226 -7.19 -8.66 12.55
N ILE A 227 -8.41 -9.15 12.53
CA ILE A 227 -9.36 -8.93 11.43
C ILE A 227 -9.54 -7.42 11.16
N GLN A 228 -9.65 -6.62 12.21
CA GLN A 228 -9.78 -5.16 12.08
C GLN A 228 -8.51 -4.49 11.54
N VAL A 229 -7.33 -4.99 11.88
CA VAL A 229 -6.05 -4.49 11.31
C VAL A 229 -5.96 -4.86 9.83
N GLN A 230 -6.35 -6.08 9.45
CA GLN A 230 -6.29 -6.56 8.07
C GLN A 230 -7.42 -5.96 7.19
N GLY A 231 -8.55 -5.59 7.76
CA GLY A 231 -9.69 -4.95 7.08
C GLY A 231 -10.68 -5.91 6.42
N SER A 232 -10.40 -7.20 6.40
CA SER A 232 -11.29 -8.27 5.89
C SER A 232 -10.98 -9.61 6.57
N ALA A 233 -11.91 -10.58 6.46
CA ALA A 233 -11.66 -11.97 6.84
C ALA A 233 -12.61 -12.92 6.11
N ARG A 234 -12.20 -14.18 5.95
CA ARG A 234 -13.06 -15.30 5.59
C ARG A 234 -13.55 -15.97 6.86
N LEU A 235 -14.85 -16.14 6.96
CA LEU A 235 -15.46 -16.87 8.06
C LEU A 235 -15.92 -18.25 7.58
N THR A 236 -15.59 -19.26 8.36
CA THR A 236 -16.25 -20.57 8.32
C THR A 236 -17.09 -20.70 9.57
N PHE A 237 -18.41 -20.71 9.41
CA PHE A 237 -19.32 -20.84 10.54
C PHE A 237 -19.37 -22.27 11.07
N THR A 238 -19.79 -22.42 12.32
CA THR A 238 -19.96 -23.72 12.98
C THR A 238 -20.94 -24.65 12.25
N ASP A 239 -21.83 -24.08 11.43
CA ASP A 239 -22.74 -24.83 10.54
C ASP A 239 -22.12 -25.26 9.20
N GLY A 240 -20.82 -24.98 9.00
CA GLY A 240 -20.07 -25.28 7.78
C GLY A 240 -20.24 -24.26 6.63
N THR A 241 -21.14 -23.30 6.77
CA THR A 241 -21.31 -22.24 5.76
C THR A 241 -20.13 -21.25 5.76
N ARG A 242 -19.91 -20.60 4.63
CA ARG A 242 -18.81 -19.63 4.47
C ARG A 242 -19.33 -18.25 4.11
N ALA A 243 -18.67 -17.24 4.66
CA ALA A 243 -18.94 -15.84 4.35
C ALA A 243 -17.64 -15.03 4.40
N ARG A 244 -17.71 -13.79 3.93
CA ARG A 244 -16.62 -12.84 4.01
C ARG A 244 -17.03 -11.64 4.84
N LEU A 245 -16.17 -11.21 5.75
CA LEU A 245 -16.24 -9.90 6.36
C LEU A 245 -15.54 -8.91 5.44
N THR A 246 -16.25 -7.87 5.03
CA THR A 246 -15.74 -6.77 4.23
C THR A 246 -15.79 -5.48 5.02
N TYR A 247 -14.83 -4.59 4.78
CA TYR A 247 -14.78 -3.30 5.44
C TYR A 247 -16.04 -2.48 5.15
N ALA A 248 -16.73 -2.02 6.20
CA ALA A 248 -17.94 -1.19 6.10
C ALA A 248 -17.79 0.22 6.71
N GLY A 249 -16.69 0.46 7.43
CA GLY A 249 -16.43 1.76 8.05
C GLY A 249 -15.51 1.65 9.25
N ARG A 250 -15.09 2.81 9.76
CA ARG A 250 -14.30 2.91 10.99
C ARG A 250 -14.81 4.04 11.88
N ASN A 251 -14.54 3.95 13.18
CA ASN A 251 -14.97 4.92 14.17
C ASN A 251 -14.28 6.30 14.09
N GLY A 252 -13.38 6.52 13.14
CA GLY A 252 -12.72 7.80 12.90
C GLY A 252 -11.47 8.07 13.71
N HIS A 253 -11.22 7.35 14.79
CA HIS A 253 -10.01 7.53 15.60
C HIS A 253 -8.74 7.16 14.85
N PRO A 254 -7.60 7.86 15.11
CA PRO A 254 -6.30 7.52 14.56
C PRO A 254 -5.88 6.09 14.93
N TYR A 255 -5.18 5.44 14.01
CA TYR A 255 -4.59 4.12 14.23
C TYR A 255 -3.31 4.23 15.06
N THR A 256 -3.15 3.31 16.01
CA THR A 256 -1.93 3.14 16.80
C THR A 256 -1.43 1.71 16.67
N SER A 257 -0.18 1.54 16.25
CA SER A 257 0.44 0.21 16.12
C SER A 257 0.80 -0.37 17.48
N ILE A 258 0.08 -1.41 17.92
CA ILE A 258 0.38 -2.11 19.18
C ILE A 258 1.69 -2.90 19.09
N GLY A 259 2.07 -3.38 17.91
CA GLY A 259 3.37 -4.03 17.70
C GLY A 259 4.53 -3.07 17.93
N ARG A 260 4.39 -1.80 17.52
CA ARG A 260 5.40 -0.76 17.83
C ARG A 260 5.48 -0.51 19.34
N ILE A 261 4.35 -0.42 20.03
CA ILE A 261 4.32 -0.24 21.49
C ILE A 261 5.08 -1.38 22.18
N LEU A 262 4.83 -2.64 21.80
CA LEU A 262 5.55 -3.80 22.38
C LEU A 262 7.05 -3.74 22.11
N ALA A 263 7.46 -3.29 20.95
CA ALA A 263 8.88 -3.14 20.62
C ALA A 263 9.54 -2.01 21.45
N GLU A 264 8.86 -0.87 21.59
CA GLU A 264 9.33 0.26 22.40
C GLU A 264 9.41 -0.09 23.90
N GLN A 265 8.54 -0.98 24.37
CA GLN A 265 8.54 -1.51 25.74
C GLN A 265 9.58 -2.64 25.96
N GLY A 266 10.24 -3.11 24.90
CA GLY A 266 11.19 -4.21 24.96
C GLY A 266 10.57 -5.60 25.15
N GLU A 267 9.24 -5.73 25.04
CA GLU A 267 8.49 -6.99 25.17
C GLU A 267 8.71 -7.94 23.99
N ILE A 268 8.70 -7.40 22.77
CA ILE A 268 9.01 -8.14 21.55
C ILE A 268 9.90 -7.24 20.66
N PRO A 269 11.19 -7.55 20.49
CA PRO A 269 12.04 -6.79 19.59
C PRO A 269 11.49 -6.72 18.16
N LEU A 270 11.62 -5.58 17.48
CA LEU A 270 11.10 -5.41 16.11
C LEU A 270 11.54 -6.52 15.13
N PRO A 271 12.80 -6.98 15.11
CA PRO A 271 13.21 -8.06 14.22
C PRO A 271 12.50 -9.40 14.48
N GLU A 272 12.00 -9.59 15.70
CA GLU A 272 11.32 -10.81 16.14
C GLU A 272 9.79 -10.70 16.10
N MET A 273 9.27 -9.51 15.78
CA MET A 273 7.83 -9.27 15.71
C MET A 273 7.23 -10.05 14.53
N SER A 274 6.40 -11.03 14.84
CA SER A 274 5.59 -11.78 13.89
C SER A 274 4.13 -11.79 14.33
N LEU A 275 3.22 -12.17 13.41
CA LEU A 275 1.80 -12.33 13.77
C LEU A 275 1.64 -13.36 14.90
N GLU A 276 2.33 -14.48 14.83
CA GLU A 276 2.27 -15.54 15.82
C GLU A 276 2.71 -15.06 17.22
N ARG A 277 3.85 -14.36 17.31
CA ARG A 277 4.33 -13.78 18.56
C ARG A 277 3.40 -12.75 19.15
N LEU A 278 2.88 -11.87 18.29
CA LEU A 278 1.88 -10.88 18.71
C LEU A 278 0.61 -11.56 19.26
N MET A 279 0.06 -12.53 18.54
CA MET A 279 -1.13 -13.27 18.99
C MET A 279 -0.84 -14.05 20.28
N GLY A 280 0.30 -14.70 20.39
CA GLY A 280 0.74 -15.40 21.61
C GLY A 280 0.82 -14.44 22.80
N TRP A 281 1.41 -13.26 22.62
CA TRP A 281 1.52 -12.25 23.67
C TRP A 281 0.16 -11.73 24.12
N LEU A 282 -0.75 -11.44 23.16
CA LEU A 282 -2.10 -10.96 23.45
C LEU A 282 -2.95 -12.00 24.23
N ARG A 283 -2.74 -13.28 23.95
CA ARG A 283 -3.48 -14.40 24.57
C ARG A 283 -2.90 -14.88 25.89
N ALA A 284 -1.61 -14.68 26.12
CA ALA A 284 -0.91 -15.14 27.34
C ALA A 284 -1.50 -14.54 28.61
N ASP A 285 -1.99 -13.30 28.55
CA ASP A 285 -2.73 -12.63 29.61
C ASP A 285 -3.84 -11.78 29.00
N ALA A 286 -5.07 -12.22 29.13
CA ALA A 286 -6.22 -11.57 28.51
C ALA A 286 -6.45 -10.12 29.01
N ALA A 287 -6.12 -9.80 30.26
CA ALA A 287 -6.28 -8.45 30.80
C ALA A 287 -5.21 -7.51 30.21
N ARG A 288 -3.95 -7.95 30.19
CA ARG A 288 -2.83 -7.23 29.59
C ARG A 288 -3.04 -7.07 28.08
N GLY A 289 -3.45 -8.13 27.41
CA GLY A 289 -3.75 -8.10 25.96
C GLY A 289 -4.84 -7.08 25.63
N ARG A 290 -5.92 -7.04 26.39
CA ARG A 290 -6.99 -6.05 26.24
C ARG A 290 -6.48 -4.62 26.43
N ALA A 291 -5.75 -4.36 27.51
CA ALA A 291 -5.19 -3.05 27.81
C ALA A 291 -4.27 -2.55 26.66
N LEU A 292 -3.49 -3.45 26.04
CA LEU A 292 -2.67 -3.10 24.88
C LEU A 292 -3.51 -2.82 23.63
N MET A 293 -4.50 -3.67 23.32
CA MET A 293 -5.38 -3.48 22.16
C MET A 293 -6.16 -2.17 22.25
N GLU A 294 -6.57 -1.73 23.43
CA GLU A 294 -7.27 -0.46 23.67
C GLU A 294 -6.39 0.78 23.42
N ARG A 295 -5.06 0.65 23.43
CA ARG A 295 -4.15 1.72 23.02
C ARG A 295 -4.36 2.09 21.53
N ASN A 296 -4.84 1.16 20.73
CA ASN A 296 -5.32 1.46 19.39
C ASN A 296 -6.82 1.85 19.46
N ARG A 297 -7.09 3.14 19.52
CA ARG A 297 -8.47 3.68 19.61
C ARG A 297 -9.30 3.44 18.36
N SER A 298 -8.68 3.14 17.22
CA SER A 298 -9.36 2.84 15.95
C SER A 298 -10.12 1.52 16.05
N TYR A 299 -11.37 1.52 15.57
CA TYR A 299 -12.25 0.35 15.50
C TYR A 299 -12.86 0.24 14.11
N ILE A 300 -12.83 -0.96 13.51
CA ILE A 300 -13.36 -1.24 12.17
C ILE A 300 -14.70 -1.98 12.30
N PHE A 301 -15.68 -1.55 11.51
CA PHE A 301 -16.98 -2.18 11.33
C PHE A 301 -17.01 -2.95 10.01
N PHE A 302 -17.79 -4.03 9.95
CA PHE A 302 -17.82 -4.93 8.82
C PHE A 302 -19.23 -5.07 8.22
N ALA A 303 -19.29 -5.45 6.94
CA ALA A 303 -20.42 -6.12 6.33
C ALA A 303 -20.14 -7.62 6.23
N LEU A 304 -21.18 -8.43 6.29
CA LEU A 304 -21.10 -9.88 6.08
C LEU A 304 -21.66 -10.19 4.71
N GLU A 305 -20.84 -10.74 3.83
CA GLU A 305 -21.19 -11.04 2.46
C GLU A 305 -21.04 -12.53 2.16
N PRO A 306 -21.92 -13.14 1.32
CA PRO A 306 -21.73 -14.50 0.85
C PRO A 306 -20.39 -14.62 0.10
N MET A 307 -19.63 -15.67 0.36
CA MET A 307 -18.40 -15.97 -0.38
C MET A 307 -18.72 -16.77 -1.62
N LEU A 308 -19.07 -16.08 -2.72
CA LEU A 308 -19.50 -16.72 -3.98
C LEU A 308 -18.33 -17.34 -4.74
N ASP A 309 -17.15 -16.71 -4.67
CA ASP A 309 -15.93 -17.19 -5.32
C ASP A 309 -14.74 -17.15 -4.35
N PRO A 310 -14.30 -18.30 -3.83
CA PRO A 310 -13.15 -18.37 -2.93
C PRO A 310 -11.81 -17.98 -3.58
N ALA A 311 -11.69 -18.00 -4.91
CA ALA A 311 -10.48 -17.63 -5.60
C ALA A 311 -10.26 -16.11 -5.65
N ARG A 312 -11.33 -15.32 -5.51
CA ARG A 312 -11.25 -13.85 -5.48
C ARG A 312 -10.84 -13.37 -4.10
N GLY A 313 -9.97 -12.37 -4.06
CA GLY A 313 -9.62 -11.65 -2.83
C GLY A 313 -10.76 -10.77 -2.29
N PRO A 314 -10.57 -10.15 -1.13
CA PRO A 314 -11.52 -9.19 -0.56
C PRO A 314 -11.58 -7.93 -1.43
N ILE A 315 -12.64 -7.12 -1.25
CA ILE A 315 -12.75 -5.83 -1.93
C ILE A 315 -11.81 -4.83 -1.28
N GLY A 316 -10.88 -4.29 -2.07
CA GLY A 316 -9.95 -3.24 -1.66
C GLY A 316 -10.53 -1.84 -1.72
N GLY A 317 -9.73 -0.83 -1.34
CA GLY A 317 -10.12 0.57 -1.33
C GLY A 317 -10.58 1.12 -2.68
N ALA A 318 -10.08 0.56 -3.78
CA ALA A 318 -10.53 0.87 -5.15
C ALA A 318 -11.95 0.37 -5.47
N GLY A 319 -12.57 -0.44 -4.61
CA GLY A 319 -13.86 -1.06 -4.86
C GLY A 319 -13.80 -2.31 -5.75
N VAL A 320 -12.63 -2.90 -5.92
CA VAL A 320 -12.39 -4.10 -6.72
C VAL A 320 -11.79 -5.23 -5.90
N PRO A 321 -11.96 -6.50 -6.31
CA PRO A 321 -11.32 -7.62 -5.65
C PRO A 321 -9.80 -7.54 -5.74
N LEU A 322 -9.14 -7.77 -4.62
CA LEU A 322 -7.68 -7.82 -4.57
C LEU A 322 -7.15 -9.09 -5.24
N THR A 323 -6.04 -8.95 -5.94
CA THR A 323 -5.32 -10.03 -6.60
C THR A 323 -4.09 -10.40 -5.78
N THR A 324 -4.02 -11.65 -5.30
CA THR A 324 -2.86 -12.16 -4.57
C THR A 324 -1.58 -11.92 -5.36
N GLY A 325 -0.60 -11.31 -4.72
CA GLY A 325 0.70 -11.06 -5.33
C GLY A 325 0.74 -9.92 -6.35
N ARG A 326 -0.37 -9.18 -6.56
CA ARG A 326 -0.45 -8.08 -7.54
C ARG A 326 -1.12 -6.82 -7.01
N SER A 327 -1.89 -6.89 -5.93
CA SER A 327 -2.52 -5.72 -5.33
C SER A 327 -1.60 -5.08 -4.30
N LEU A 328 -1.50 -3.76 -4.35
CA LEU A 328 -0.74 -2.92 -3.43
C LEU A 328 -1.67 -1.90 -2.78
N ALA A 329 -1.62 -1.80 -1.46
CA ALA A 329 -2.19 -0.67 -0.76
C ALA A 329 -1.16 0.47 -0.74
N VAL A 330 -1.64 1.67 -1.07
CA VAL A 330 -0.84 2.90 -1.18
C VAL A 330 -1.47 4.04 -0.39
N ASP A 331 -0.74 5.13 -0.23
CA ASP A 331 -1.30 6.37 0.31
C ASP A 331 -2.26 6.97 -0.73
N ARG A 332 -3.55 6.79 -0.50
CA ARG A 332 -4.63 7.30 -1.36
C ARG A 332 -4.71 8.82 -1.45
N THR A 333 -3.97 9.52 -0.60
CA THR A 333 -3.92 10.99 -0.60
C THR A 333 -2.90 11.52 -1.59
N LEU A 334 -2.00 10.63 -2.03
CA LEU A 334 -0.92 10.92 -2.97
C LEU A 334 -1.11 10.16 -4.29
N TRP A 335 -1.62 8.92 -4.23
CA TRP A 335 -1.68 8.03 -5.36
C TRP A 335 -3.12 7.63 -5.72
N PRO A 336 -3.56 7.87 -6.96
CA PRO A 336 -4.84 7.36 -7.45
C PRO A 336 -4.80 5.83 -7.58
N TYR A 337 -5.96 5.20 -7.38
CA TYR A 337 -6.10 3.78 -7.68
C TYR A 337 -5.95 3.51 -9.18
N GLY A 338 -5.46 2.31 -9.50
CA GLY A 338 -5.20 1.87 -10.86
C GLY A 338 -3.78 2.16 -11.34
N LEU A 339 -2.96 2.92 -10.61
CA LEU A 339 -1.56 3.12 -11.00
C LEU A 339 -0.78 1.81 -10.90
N PRO A 340 -0.03 1.43 -11.95
CA PRO A 340 0.97 0.39 -11.83
C PRO A 340 2.18 0.90 -11.04
N VAL A 341 2.69 0.06 -10.16
CA VAL A 341 3.83 0.36 -9.28
C VAL A 341 4.82 -0.79 -9.34
N TRP A 342 6.04 -0.52 -9.75
CA TRP A 342 7.13 -1.48 -9.66
C TRP A 342 7.80 -1.37 -8.30
N ILE A 343 7.95 -2.51 -7.63
CA ILE A 343 8.66 -2.61 -6.36
C ILE A 343 9.90 -3.49 -6.52
N GLU A 344 11.00 -3.09 -5.89
CA GLU A 344 12.21 -3.90 -5.74
C GLU A 344 12.52 -4.01 -4.25
N VAL A 345 12.51 -5.23 -3.73
CA VAL A 345 12.67 -5.52 -2.31
C VAL A 345 13.20 -6.94 -2.09
N SER A 346 13.87 -7.19 -0.98
CA SER A 346 14.34 -8.52 -0.61
C SER A 346 13.88 -8.86 0.82
N PRO A 347 12.61 -9.28 0.99
CA PRO A 347 12.08 -9.63 2.29
C PRO A 347 12.64 -10.96 2.81
N LEU A 348 12.53 -11.18 4.12
CA LEU A 348 12.73 -12.49 4.71
C LEU A 348 11.67 -13.47 4.18
N THR A 349 12.06 -14.74 4.07
CA THR A 349 11.13 -15.83 3.73
C THR A 349 10.91 -16.73 4.94
N PRO A 350 9.86 -17.55 4.99
CA PRO A 350 9.64 -18.53 6.05
C PRO A 350 10.83 -19.52 6.21
N GLU A 351 11.54 -19.78 5.11
CA GLU A 351 12.73 -20.66 5.09
C GLU A 351 14.01 -19.96 5.61
N GLY A 352 13.95 -18.67 5.93
CA GLY A 352 15.00 -17.89 6.56
C GLY A 352 15.74 -16.90 5.67
N PRO A 353 16.29 -17.24 4.48
CA PRO A 353 17.04 -16.27 3.69
C PRO A 353 16.14 -15.22 3.03
N ARG A 354 16.71 -14.03 2.84
CA ARG A 354 16.08 -12.99 2.03
C ARG A 354 16.06 -13.39 0.56
N ARG A 355 14.94 -13.14 -0.13
CA ARG A 355 14.82 -13.39 -1.57
C ARG A 355 14.28 -12.15 -2.29
N PRO A 356 14.81 -11.81 -3.47
CA PRO A 356 14.28 -10.71 -4.28
C PRO A 356 12.80 -10.92 -4.59
N LEU A 357 12.03 -9.85 -4.43
CA LEU A 357 10.62 -9.78 -4.77
C LEU A 357 10.42 -8.52 -5.62
N ASP A 358 10.90 -8.59 -6.88
CA ASP A 358 10.82 -7.49 -7.82
C ASP A 358 9.65 -7.75 -8.75
N ARG A 359 8.62 -6.89 -8.73
CA ARG A 359 7.42 -7.10 -9.53
C ARG A 359 6.56 -5.89 -9.73
N LEU A 360 5.73 -5.94 -10.77
CA LEU A 360 4.70 -4.96 -11.05
C LEU A 360 3.45 -5.25 -10.21
N MET A 361 3.05 -4.25 -9.46
CA MET A 361 1.86 -4.22 -8.61
C MET A 361 0.86 -3.19 -9.14
N ILE A 362 -0.39 -3.30 -8.73
CA ILE A 362 -1.43 -2.32 -9.06
C ILE A 362 -1.94 -1.71 -7.75
N ALA A 363 -2.01 -0.38 -7.70
CA ALA A 363 -2.59 0.36 -6.58
C ALA A 363 -4.10 0.11 -6.52
N GLN A 364 -4.54 -0.80 -5.64
CA GLN A 364 -5.94 -1.25 -5.54
C GLN A 364 -6.52 -1.10 -4.14
N ASP A 365 -5.67 -0.80 -3.17
CA ASP A 365 -6.09 -0.71 -1.76
C ASP A 365 -5.40 0.45 -1.04
N THR A 366 -5.79 0.65 0.20
CA THR A 366 -5.24 1.66 1.11
C THR A 366 -5.47 1.24 2.56
N GLY A 367 -4.70 1.79 3.47
CA GLY A 367 -4.84 1.57 4.91
C GLY A 367 -4.54 2.83 5.72
N SER A 368 -5.05 2.90 6.96
CA SER A 368 -4.82 4.06 7.86
C SER A 368 -3.34 4.26 8.22
N ALA A 369 -2.54 3.19 8.13
CA ALA A 369 -1.10 3.20 8.39
C ALA A 369 -0.26 3.30 7.12
N ILE A 370 -0.90 3.37 5.94
CA ILE A 370 -0.22 3.41 4.66
C ILE A 370 -0.16 4.86 4.21
N LEU A 371 0.80 5.58 4.76
CA LEU A 371 0.98 7.03 4.57
C LEU A 371 2.39 7.32 4.08
N GLY A 372 2.50 8.21 3.10
CA GLY A 372 3.74 8.69 2.52
C GLY A 372 3.99 8.28 1.07
N PRO A 373 4.91 8.98 0.37
CA PRO A 373 5.06 8.91 -1.09
C PRO A 373 5.60 7.57 -1.59
N ALA A 374 6.38 6.85 -0.81
CA ALA A 374 6.94 5.54 -1.17
C ALA A 374 6.59 4.48 -0.11
N ARG A 375 5.32 4.46 0.33
CA ARG A 375 4.76 3.47 1.26
C ARG A 375 3.88 2.50 0.53
N GLY A 376 4.16 1.21 0.64
CA GLY A 376 3.37 0.12 0.07
C GLY A 376 3.01 -0.93 1.11
N ASP A 377 1.84 -1.57 0.95
CA ASP A 377 1.43 -2.74 1.72
C ASP A 377 0.94 -3.82 0.75
N PHE A 378 1.60 -4.95 0.73
CA PHE A 378 1.50 -5.97 -0.30
C PHE A 378 0.45 -7.02 0.07
N PHE A 379 -0.54 -7.26 -0.79
CA PHE A 379 -1.54 -8.30 -0.54
C PHE A 379 -0.98 -9.71 -0.83
N MET A 380 -0.76 -10.48 0.21
CA MET A 380 -0.17 -11.83 0.14
C MET A 380 -1.19 -12.94 -0.18
N GLY A 381 -2.49 -12.64 -0.14
CA GLY A 381 -3.55 -13.64 -0.31
C GLY A 381 -4.30 -13.92 0.99
N SER A 382 -4.89 -15.11 1.10
CA SER A 382 -5.75 -15.48 2.23
C SER A 382 -5.20 -16.70 2.97
N GLY A 383 -5.57 -16.83 4.25
CA GLY A 383 -5.25 -17.99 5.08
C GLY A 383 -3.93 -17.89 5.83
N ALA A 384 -3.62 -18.96 6.56
CA ALA A 384 -2.51 -18.99 7.53
C ALA A 384 -1.13 -18.82 6.88
N GLU A 385 -0.88 -19.48 5.74
CA GLU A 385 0.39 -19.37 5.03
C GLU A 385 0.65 -17.94 4.53
N ALA A 386 -0.39 -17.30 3.96
CA ALA A 386 -0.30 -15.89 3.56
C ALA A 386 0.00 -14.99 4.77
N GLY A 387 -0.61 -15.28 5.93
CA GLY A 387 -0.37 -14.56 7.17
C GLY A 387 1.06 -14.70 7.71
N GLN A 388 1.62 -15.91 7.67
CA GLN A 388 3.01 -16.16 8.07
C GLN A 388 3.97 -15.36 7.18
N ARG A 389 3.79 -15.41 5.87
CA ARG A 389 4.62 -14.68 4.90
C ARG A 389 4.46 -13.16 5.05
N ALA A 390 3.22 -12.67 5.20
CA ALA A 390 2.96 -11.25 5.38
C ALA A 390 3.62 -10.68 6.63
N GLY A 391 3.62 -11.41 7.73
CA GLY A 391 4.24 -11.01 9.00
C GLY A 391 5.76 -10.82 8.94
N LEU A 392 6.43 -11.36 7.91
CA LEU A 392 7.87 -11.24 7.71
C LEU A 392 8.27 -10.02 6.86
N VAL A 393 7.34 -9.42 6.11
CA VAL A 393 7.64 -8.29 5.22
C VAL A 393 7.64 -6.99 6.00
N ARG A 394 8.82 -6.43 6.16
CA ARG A 394 9.05 -5.14 6.83
C ARG A 394 10.38 -4.59 6.38
N ASP A 395 10.42 -4.11 5.13
CA ASP A 395 11.66 -3.88 4.44
C ASP A 395 11.70 -2.54 3.73
N SER A 396 12.89 -1.95 3.63
CA SER A 396 13.12 -0.87 2.70
C SER A 396 12.95 -1.37 1.28
N MET A 397 12.31 -0.57 0.43
CA MET A 397 12.11 -0.90 -0.98
C MET A 397 12.47 0.25 -1.89
N ARG A 398 12.80 -0.05 -3.13
CA ARG A 398 12.74 0.88 -4.23
C ARG A 398 11.31 0.91 -4.76
N PHE A 399 10.73 2.10 -4.84
CA PHE A 399 9.34 2.32 -5.21
C PHE A 399 9.30 3.13 -6.51
N VAL A 400 8.77 2.55 -7.59
CA VAL A 400 8.70 3.17 -8.90
C VAL A 400 7.27 3.21 -9.39
N VAL A 401 6.72 4.39 -9.54
CA VAL A 401 5.37 4.59 -10.07
C VAL A 401 5.41 4.69 -11.58
N PHE A 402 4.55 3.96 -12.26
CA PHE A 402 4.33 4.11 -13.68
C PHE A 402 3.25 5.16 -13.91
N TRP A 403 3.71 6.37 -14.24
CA TRP A 403 2.81 7.48 -14.49
C TRP A 403 2.30 7.46 -15.94
N PRO A 404 0.98 7.65 -16.18
CA PRO A 404 0.44 7.62 -17.53
C PRO A 404 1.04 8.72 -18.39
N ARG A 405 1.46 8.38 -19.61
CA ARG A 405 1.97 9.36 -20.58
C ARG A 405 0.84 10.29 -20.99
N GLY A 406 1.12 11.58 -21.09
CA GLY A 406 0.15 12.60 -21.42
C GLY A 406 -0.74 13.07 -20.25
N ALA A 407 -0.37 12.71 -18.99
CA ALA A 407 -1.04 13.19 -17.78
C ALA A 407 -0.33 14.38 -17.14
#